data_3e66c5160fa96d9e0a0259013b89a193
#
_entry.id   3e66c5160fa96d9e0a0259013b89a193
#
_cell.length_a   1.000
_cell.length_b   1.000
_cell.length_c   1.000
_cell.angle_alpha   90.00
_cell.angle_beta   90.00
_cell.angle_gamma   90.00
#
_symmetry.space_group_name_H-M   'P 1'
#
loop_
_entity.id
_entity.type
_entity.pdbx_description
1 polymer ?
#
loop_
_entity_poly.entity_id
_entity_poly.type
_entity_poly.pdbx_seq_one_letter_code
_entity_poly.pdbx_strand_id
1 'polypeptide(L)'
;MTKPQPINSDAPRFSFFRRLLDLFAPRLCCICGQRLTPTEEEICISCNLGLPRPGYAASPLDNLLSRRFWGRIPVERCASLYFYKVHSHTKRPVLRLKYMDHPETAIFFGKMMGREFGEEGFFEGMDMMIPIPLAKNRMRERGYNQSEMIARGIAEVTGLR
;
A
#
# COMPACT_ATOMS: atom_id res chain seq x y z
N MET A 1 -0.62 -41.40 -15.18
CA MET A 1 -1.63 -41.28 -14.08
C MET A 1 -0.98 -40.49 -12.96
N THR A 2 -1.13 -39.19 -12.97
CA THR A 2 -0.53 -38.27 -11.98
C THR A 2 -1.53 -38.06 -10.85
N LYS A 3 -1.17 -38.41 -9.61
CA LYS A 3 -1.99 -38.21 -8.41
C LYS A 3 -2.23 -36.72 -8.18
N PRO A 4 -3.46 -36.30 -7.87
CA PRO A 4 -3.74 -34.93 -7.47
C PRO A 4 -3.08 -34.65 -6.12
N GLN A 5 -2.35 -33.52 -6.03
CA GLN A 5 -1.80 -32.99 -4.78
C GLN A 5 -2.92 -32.48 -3.87
N PRO A 6 -2.85 -32.67 -2.55
CA PRO A 6 -3.88 -32.14 -1.65
C PRO A 6 -3.82 -30.62 -1.61
N ILE A 7 -4.96 -29.99 -1.80
CA ILE A 7 -5.18 -28.55 -1.61
C ILE A 7 -4.94 -28.24 -0.13
N ASN A 8 -3.85 -27.53 0.13
CA ASN A 8 -3.52 -27.08 1.49
C ASN A 8 -4.53 -26.01 1.93
N SER A 9 -5.52 -26.40 2.70
CA SER A 9 -6.55 -25.52 3.27
C SER A 9 -6.02 -24.86 4.54
N ASP A 10 -4.99 -24.02 4.44
CA ASP A 10 -4.62 -23.07 5.49
C ASP A 10 -5.57 -21.87 5.45
N ALA A 11 -6.84 -22.11 5.74
CA ALA A 11 -7.72 -21.03 6.15
C ALA A 11 -7.14 -20.43 7.45
N PRO A 12 -6.89 -19.11 7.51
CA PRO A 12 -6.33 -18.48 8.70
C PRO A 12 -7.28 -18.79 9.87
N ARG A 13 -6.81 -19.58 10.85
CA ARG A 13 -7.47 -19.79 12.12
C ARG A 13 -7.52 -18.44 12.84
N PHE A 14 -8.57 -17.66 12.58
CA PHE A 14 -8.83 -16.44 13.33
C PHE A 14 -8.95 -16.82 14.81
N SER A 15 -7.92 -16.49 15.58
CA SER A 15 -7.90 -16.78 17.00
C SER A 15 -9.16 -16.18 17.65
N PHE A 16 -9.88 -16.97 18.44
CA PHE A 16 -11.03 -16.54 19.24
C PHE A 16 -10.75 -15.24 20.01
N PHE A 17 -9.53 -15.10 20.54
CA PHE A 17 -9.06 -13.88 21.18
C PHE A 17 -9.09 -12.64 20.30
N ARG A 18 -8.75 -12.78 19.01
CA ARG A 18 -8.79 -11.65 18.07
C ARG A 18 -10.22 -11.17 17.83
N ARG A 19 -11.19 -12.09 17.77
CA ARG A 19 -12.61 -11.75 17.67
C ARG A 19 -13.14 -11.06 18.92
N LEU A 20 -12.68 -11.48 20.10
CA LEU A 20 -13.05 -10.87 21.36
C LEU A 20 -12.45 -9.46 21.49
N LEU A 21 -11.19 -9.26 21.07
CA LEU A 21 -10.56 -7.95 21.03
C LEU A 21 -11.25 -7.02 20.02
N ASP A 22 -11.65 -7.53 18.85
CA ASP A 22 -12.40 -6.75 17.83
C ASP A 22 -13.78 -6.29 18.34
N LEU A 23 -14.30 -6.87 19.43
CA LEU A 23 -15.55 -6.42 20.05
C LEU A 23 -15.35 -5.14 20.87
N PHE A 24 -14.22 -5.06 21.61
CA PHE A 24 -13.90 -3.94 22.50
C PHE A 24 -13.09 -2.83 21.80
N ALA A 25 -12.26 -3.19 20.82
CA ALA A 25 -11.44 -2.27 20.02
C ALA A 25 -11.59 -2.59 18.53
N PRO A 26 -12.71 -2.20 17.89
CA PRO A 26 -12.97 -2.54 16.50
C PRO A 26 -11.96 -1.86 15.57
N ARG A 27 -11.41 -2.62 14.62
CA ARG A 27 -10.59 -2.08 13.56
C ARG A 27 -11.45 -1.23 12.63
N LEU A 28 -10.99 -0.02 12.34
CA LEU A 28 -11.72 0.95 11.52
C LEU A 28 -11.00 1.20 10.20
N CYS A 29 -11.77 1.28 9.12
CA CYS A 29 -11.28 1.66 7.80
C CYS A 29 -10.59 3.03 7.86
N CYS A 30 -9.33 3.11 7.45
CA CYS A 30 -8.54 4.35 7.49
C CYS A 30 -9.08 5.44 6.55
N ILE A 31 -9.99 5.10 5.62
CA ILE A 31 -10.61 6.04 4.69
C ILE A 31 -11.98 6.54 5.20
N CYS A 32 -12.95 5.65 5.44
CA CYS A 32 -14.31 6.04 5.80
C CYS A 32 -14.60 5.98 7.31
N GLY A 33 -13.78 5.27 8.10
CA GLY A 33 -13.99 5.08 9.53
C GLY A 33 -15.02 3.99 9.88
N GLN A 34 -15.57 3.27 8.90
CA GLN A 34 -16.46 2.13 9.17
C GLN A 34 -15.68 0.96 9.76
N ARG A 35 -16.37 0.12 10.54
CA ARG A 35 -15.80 -1.09 11.10
C ARG A 35 -15.39 -2.04 9.99
N LEU A 36 -14.17 -2.56 10.08
CA LEU A 36 -13.65 -3.56 9.15
C LEU A 36 -14.19 -4.96 9.48
N THR A 37 -14.42 -5.75 8.43
CA THR A 37 -14.70 -7.17 8.57
C THR A 37 -13.44 -7.96 8.94
N PRO A 38 -13.54 -9.22 9.38
CA PRO A 38 -12.36 -10.03 9.72
C PRO A 38 -11.36 -10.22 8.57
N THR A 39 -11.82 -10.13 7.33
CA THR A 39 -11.01 -10.31 6.11
C THR A 39 -10.40 -9.00 5.60
N GLU A 40 -10.83 -7.86 6.10
CA GLU A 40 -10.31 -6.54 5.74
C GLU A 40 -9.20 -6.14 6.73
N GLU A 41 -8.16 -5.47 6.22
CA GLU A 41 -6.99 -5.08 7.04
C GLU A 41 -7.05 -3.60 7.43
N GLU A 42 -6.79 -2.69 6.49
CA GLU A 42 -6.69 -1.24 6.71
C GLU A 42 -7.81 -0.45 6.02
N ILE A 43 -8.36 -0.99 4.95
CA ILE A 43 -9.46 -0.37 4.18
C ILE A 43 -10.58 -1.37 3.94
N CYS A 44 -11.83 -0.89 3.96
CA CYS A 44 -12.97 -1.72 3.58
C CYS A 44 -13.06 -1.89 2.06
N ILE A 45 -13.75 -2.94 1.61
CA ILE A 45 -13.89 -3.25 0.18
C ILE A 45 -14.50 -2.10 -0.62
N SER A 46 -15.50 -1.41 -0.07
CA SER A 46 -16.13 -0.26 -0.73
C SER A 46 -15.15 0.89 -0.95
N CYS A 47 -14.31 1.18 0.04
CA CYS A 47 -13.27 2.20 -0.10
C CYS A 47 -12.17 1.77 -1.07
N ASN A 48 -11.81 0.47 -1.08
CA ASN A 48 -10.82 -0.06 -2.02
C ASN A 48 -11.31 0.07 -3.47
N LEU A 49 -12.54 -0.34 -3.75
CA LEU A 49 -13.15 -0.20 -5.08
C LEU A 49 -13.33 1.26 -5.49
N GLY A 50 -13.65 2.14 -4.53
CA GLY A 50 -13.82 3.58 -4.76
C GLY A 50 -12.54 4.41 -4.82
N LEU A 51 -11.35 3.82 -4.68
CA LEU A 51 -10.10 4.55 -4.83
C LEU A 51 -9.95 5.08 -6.26
N PRO A 52 -9.65 6.38 -6.44
CA PRO A 52 -9.47 6.99 -7.76
C PRO A 52 -8.10 6.60 -8.36
N ARG A 53 -7.98 5.37 -8.81
CA ARG A 53 -6.76 4.83 -9.42
C ARG A 53 -6.48 5.47 -10.77
N PRO A 54 -5.27 6.00 -11.04
CA PRO A 54 -4.93 6.57 -12.33
C PRO A 54 -4.59 5.54 -13.42
N GLY A 55 -4.30 4.29 -13.04
CA GLY A 55 -3.85 3.25 -13.98
C GLY A 55 -2.46 3.49 -14.57
N TYR A 56 -1.61 4.29 -13.92
CA TYR A 56 -0.30 4.67 -14.47
C TYR A 56 0.70 3.50 -14.55
N ALA A 57 0.48 2.43 -13.80
CA ALA A 57 1.34 1.25 -13.88
C ALA A 57 1.24 0.53 -15.23
N ALA A 58 0.05 0.55 -15.87
CA ALA A 58 -0.16 -0.02 -17.20
C ALA A 58 0.53 0.79 -18.33
N SER A 59 0.85 2.06 -18.09
CA SER A 59 1.58 2.92 -19.05
C SER A 59 2.65 3.73 -18.31
N PRO A 60 3.67 3.07 -17.74
CA PRO A 60 4.58 3.71 -16.80
C PRO A 60 5.55 4.70 -17.45
N LEU A 61 5.88 4.52 -18.73
CA LEU A 61 6.79 5.37 -19.49
C LEU A 61 6.14 6.68 -19.92
N ASP A 62 4.87 6.65 -20.32
CA ASP A 62 4.13 7.81 -20.83
C ASP A 62 2.77 7.95 -20.14
N ASN A 63 2.75 8.74 -19.07
CA ASN A 63 1.54 9.13 -18.35
C ASN A 63 1.67 10.56 -17.81
N LEU A 64 0.59 11.13 -17.27
CA LEU A 64 0.61 12.51 -16.76
C LEU A 64 1.63 12.75 -15.65
N LEU A 65 2.04 11.71 -14.93
CA LEU A 65 3.04 11.82 -13.88
C LEU A 65 4.46 11.79 -14.48
N SER A 66 4.77 10.83 -15.38
CA SER A 66 6.08 10.73 -16.04
C SER A 66 6.41 11.98 -16.86
N ARG A 67 5.45 12.54 -17.58
CA ARG A 67 5.61 13.78 -18.37
C ARG A 67 6.04 14.98 -17.52
N ARG A 68 5.74 15.01 -16.22
CA ARG A 68 6.20 16.09 -15.31
C ARG A 68 7.70 16.07 -15.05
N PHE A 69 8.34 14.92 -15.26
CA PHE A 69 9.79 14.76 -15.05
C PHE A 69 10.59 14.87 -16.34
N TRP A 70 9.94 14.80 -17.52
CA TRP A 70 10.62 14.88 -18.81
C TRP A 70 11.43 16.17 -18.93
N GLY A 71 12.68 16.02 -19.38
CA GLY A 71 13.63 17.13 -19.52
C GLY A 71 14.14 17.73 -18.20
N ARG A 72 13.73 17.21 -17.03
CA ARG A 72 14.17 17.67 -15.71
C ARG A 72 15.10 16.69 -15.03
N ILE A 73 14.70 15.43 -14.99
CA ILE A 73 15.45 14.32 -14.39
C ILE A 73 15.26 13.07 -15.24
N PRO A 74 16.25 12.17 -15.31
CA PRO A 74 16.16 10.92 -16.06
C PRO A 74 15.29 9.88 -15.33
N VAL A 75 13.98 10.10 -15.31
CA VAL A 75 13.02 9.12 -14.77
C VAL A 75 12.48 8.30 -15.93
N GLU A 76 12.65 6.99 -15.84
CA GLU A 76 12.16 6.05 -16.85
C GLU A 76 10.68 5.75 -16.67
N ARG A 77 10.26 5.38 -15.47
CA ARG A 77 8.89 4.94 -15.18
C ARG A 77 8.30 5.69 -14.00
N CYS A 78 7.01 6.00 -14.07
CA CYS A 78 6.27 6.62 -12.99
C CYS A 78 4.92 5.94 -12.77
N ALA A 79 4.58 5.66 -11.51
CA ALA A 79 3.24 5.20 -11.15
C ALA A 79 2.80 5.85 -9.82
N SER A 80 1.49 5.86 -9.61
CA SER A 80 0.89 6.21 -8.32
C SER A 80 -0.35 5.36 -8.09
N LEU A 81 -0.59 4.98 -6.84
CA LEU A 81 -1.69 4.08 -6.49
C LEU A 81 -3.05 4.74 -6.67
N TYR A 82 -3.19 5.99 -6.23
CA TYR A 82 -4.43 6.76 -6.36
C TYR A 82 -4.17 8.26 -6.37
N PHE A 83 -5.16 9.02 -6.86
CA PHE A 83 -5.13 10.47 -6.81
C PHE A 83 -5.41 10.99 -5.40
N TYR A 84 -4.50 11.81 -4.89
CA TYR A 84 -4.75 12.59 -3.68
C TYR A 84 -5.68 13.77 -3.98
N LYS A 85 -6.82 13.84 -3.26
CA LYS A 85 -7.74 14.97 -3.34
C LYS A 85 -7.93 15.58 -1.95
N VAL A 86 -7.62 16.88 -1.80
CA VAL A 86 -7.62 17.59 -0.51
C VAL A 86 -8.98 17.54 0.18
N HIS A 87 -10.07 17.66 -0.58
CA HIS A 87 -11.43 17.69 -0.06
C HIS A 87 -12.16 16.35 -0.10
N SER A 88 -11.43 15.24 -0.22
CA SER A 88 -12.00 13.88 -0.23
C SER A 88 -11.48 13.03 0.93
N HIS A 89 -12.17 11.92 1.18
CA HIS A 89 -11.75 10.94 2.17
C HIS A 89 -10.41 10.28 1.83
N THR A 90 -9.98 10.31 0.57
CA THR A 90 -8.69 9.73 0.11
C THR A 90 -7.46 10.43 0.69
N LYS A 91 -7.61 11.60 1.32
CA LYS A 91 -6.54 12.26 2.09
C LYS A 91 -6.20 11.56 3.40
N ARG A 92 -7.19 10.87 4.03
CA ARG A 92 -7.06 10.31 5.38
C ARG A 92 -5.91 9.31 5.53
N PRO A 93 -5.71 8.32 4.62
CA PRO A 93 -4.55 7.44 4.70
C PRO A 93 -3.23 8.19 4.73
N VAL A 94 -3.05 9.20 3.87
CA VAL A 94 -1.82 10.01 3.82
C VAL A 94 -1.59 10.79 5.12
N LEU A 95 -2.66 11.29 5.74
CA LEU A 95 -2.58 11.97 7.04
C LEU A 95 -2.25 10.97 8.17
N ARG A 96 -2.85 9.77 8.13
CA ARG A 96 -2.57 8.70 9.07
C ARG A 96 -1.09 8.29 9.05
N LEU A 97 -0.52 8.12 7.84
CA LEU A 97 0.90 7.83 7.66
C LEU A 97 1.82 8.92 8.23
N LYS A 98 1.38 10.17 8.27
CA LYS A 98 2.22 11.30 8.68
C LYS A 98 2.12 11.64 10.16
N TYR A 99 0.98 11.38 10.82
CA TYR A 99 0.66 11.99 12.10
C TYR A 99 0.10 11.04 13.16
N MET A 100 -0.09 9.75 12.88
CA MET A 100 -0.81 8.85 13.79
C MET A 100 -0.02 7.61 14.21
N ASP A 101 1.29 7.55 13.93
CA ASP A 101 2.18 6.42 14.28
C ASP A 101 1.63 5.04 13.89
N HIS A 102 1.19 4.93 12.62
CA HIS A 102 0.64 3.71 12.04
C HIS A 102 1.49 3.20 10.87
N PRO A 103 2.68 2.62 11.13
CA PRO A 103 3.54 2.08 10.08
C PRO A 103 2.90 0.92 9.31
N GLU A 104 2.00 0.15 9.96
CA GLU A 104 1.24 -0.94 9.34
C GLU A 104 0.37 -0.47 8.17
N THR A 105 -0.21 0.74 8.27
CA THR A 105 -0.95 1.35 7.16
C THR A 105 -0.04 1.60 5.95
N ALA A 106 1.20 2.04 6.15
CA ALA A 106 2.17 2.24 5.08
C ALA A 106 2.56 0.91 4.41
N ILE A 107 2.82 -0.12 5.21
CA ILE A 107 3.14 -1.47 4.72
C ILE A 107 1.96 -2.02 3.92
N PHE A 108 0.73 -1.85 4.40
CA PHE A 108 -0.48 -2.28 3.68
C PHE A 108 -0.59 -1.63 2.29
N PHE A 109 -0.44 -0.30 2.20
CA PHE A 109 -0.46 0.38 0.90
C PHE A 109 0.73 0.01 0.02
N GLY A 110 1.89 -0.28 0.61
CA GLY A 110 3.04 -0.85 -0.09
C GLY A 110 2.71 -2.21 -0.72
N LYS A 111 2.05 -3.10 0.02
CA LYS A 111 1.59 -4.41 -0.51
C LYS A 111 0.58 -4.25 -1.65
N MET A 112 -0.34 -3.30 -1.53
CA MET A 112 -1.26 -2.98 -2.64
C MET A 112 -0.50 -2.53 -3.89
N MET A 113 0.47 -1.61 -3.74
CA MET A 113 1.32 -1.17 -4.85
C MET A 113 2.10 -2.34 -5.45
N GLY A 114 2.70 -3.19 -4.59
CA GLY A 114 3.45 -4.36 -5.04
C GLY A 114 2.61 -5.31 -5.90
N ARG A 115 1.36 -5.54 -5.51
CA ARG A 115 0.42 -6.40 -6.27
C ARG A 115 -0.04 -5.71 -7.55
N GLU A 116 -0.69 -4.55 -7.44
CA GLU A 116 -1.31 -3.85 -8.58
C GLU A 116 -0.28 -3.46 -9.65
N PHE A 117 0.89 -2.97 -9.25
CA PHE A 117 1.94 -2.57 -10.21
C PHE A 117 2.74 -3.78 -10.72
N GLY A 118 2.88 -4.84 -9.89
CA GLY A 118 3.53 -6.08 -10.29
C GLY A 118 2.76 -6.82 -11.40
N GLU A 119 1.42 -6.84 -11.31
CA GLU A 119 0.56 -7.42 -12.35
C GLU A 119 0.72 -6.71 -13.71
N GLU A 120 1.09 -5.43 -13.71
CA GLU A 120 1.34 -4.62 -14.90
C GLU A 120 2.83 -4.64 -15.34
N GLY A 121 3.70 -5.45 -14.72
CA GLY A 121 5.11 -5.55 -15.05
C GLY A 121 5.95 -4.31 -14.69
N PHE A 122 5.43 -3.42 -13.84
CA PHE A 122 6.09 -2.15 -13.50
C PHE A 122 7.49 -2.34 -12.93
N PHE A 123 7.71 -3.41 -12.15
CA PHE A 123 8.97 -3.67 -11.46
C PHE A 123 10.00 -4.48 -12.28
N GLU A 124 9.67 -4.87 -13.51
CA GLU A 124 10.58 -5.63 -14.36
C GLU A 124 11.89 -4.88 -14.62
N GLY A 125 13.02 -5.56 -14.42
CA GLY A 125 14.36 -4.98 -14.58
C GLY A 125 14.80 -4.04 -13.47
N MET A 126 14.05 -3.93 -12.37
CA MET A 126 14.47 -3.20 -11.16
C MET A 126 15.23 -4.11 -10.21
N ASP A 127 16.41 -3.68 -9.76
CA ASP A 127 17.24 -4.45 -8.83
C ASP A 127 16.94 -4.13 -7.36
N MET A 128 16.57 -2.89 -7.06
CA MET A 128 16.35 -2.44 -5.69
C MET A 128 15.39 -1.25 -5.61
N MET A 129 14.86 -1.04 -4.42
CA MET A 129 14.07 0.14 -4.07
C MET A 129 14.84 1.03 -3.10
N ILE A 130 14.83 2.33 -3.37
CA ILE A 130 15.51 3.32 -2.51
C ILE A 130 14.43 4.24 -1.93
N PRO A 131 14.08 4.09 -0.63
CA PRO A 131 13.12 4.97 0.01
C PRO A 131 13.69 6.38 0.14
N ILE A 132 12.85 7.39 -0.08
CA ILE A 132 13.25 8.79 0.11
C ILE A 132 13.59 8.99 1.60
N PRO A 133 14.81 9.48 1.92
CA PRO A 133 15.21 9.69 3.29
C PRO A 133 14.38 10.79 3.96
N LEU A 134 14.11 10.61 5.24
CA LEU A 134 13.38 11.58 6.05
C LEU A 134 14.36 12.44 6.86
N ALA A 135 14.13 13.75 6.89
CA ALA A 135 14.92 14.66 7.71
C ALA A 135 14.84 14.29 9.20
N LYS A 136 15.93 14.42 9.95
CA LYS A 136 16.04 14.01 11.37
C LYS A 136 14.91 14.57 12.24
N ASN A 137 14.52 15.82 12.05
CA ASN A 137 13.42 16.43 12.80
C ASN A 137 12.09 15.72 12.52
N ARG A 138 11.82 15.40 11.26
CA ARG A 138 10.60 14.66 10.85
C ARG A 138 10.62 13.21 11.33
N MET A 139 11.80 12.58 11.38
CA MET A 139 11.94 11.24 11.96
C MET A 139 11.57 11.22 13.44
N ARG A 140 12.01 12.23 14.21
CA ARG A 140 11.65 12.35 15.64
C ARG A 140 10.16 12.61 15.84
N GLU A 141 9.55 13.44 14.99
CA GLU A 141 8.13 13.79 15.04
C GLU A 141 7.22 12.60 14.68
N ARG A 142 7.63 11.76 13.70
CA ARG A 142 6.80 10.71 13.12
C ARG A 142 7.10 9.31 13.63
N GLY A 143 8.25 9.11 14.30
CA GLY A 143 8.71 7.82 14.78
C GLY A 143 9.27 6.89 13.70
N TYR A 144 8.91 7.08 12.42
CA TYR A 144 9.33 6.22 11.30
C TYR A 144 9.37 6.95 9.96
N ASN A 145 10.04 6.35 8.97
CA ASN A 145 10.06 6.81 7.59
C ASN A 145 8.94 6.15 6.78
N GLN A 146 7.97 6.92 6.34
CA GLN A 146 6.81 6.43 5.59
C GLN A 146 7.22 5.76 4.26
N SER A 147 8.19 6.34 3.56
CA SER A 147 8.70 5.79 2.28
C SER A 147 9.35 4.42 2.49
N GLU A 148 10.07 4.24 3.61
CA GLU A 148 10.67 2.97 3.98
C GLU A 148 9.61 1.90 4.27
N MET A 149 8.57 2.24 5.02
CA MET A 149 7.48 1.29 5.31
C MET A 149 6.69 0.90 4.04
N ILE A 150 6.46 1.85 3.12
CA ILE A 150 5.87 1.56 1.82
C ILE A 150 6.79 0.63 1.01
N ALA A 151 8.08 0.94 0.91
CA ALA A 151 9.06 0.11 0.21
C ALA A 151 9.12 -1.30 0.81
N ARG A 152 9.08 -1.44 2.13
CA ARG A 152 8.99 -2.72 2.82
C ARG A 152 7.74 -3.51 2.41
N GLY A 153 6.59 -2.86 2.35
CA GLY A 153 5.35 -3.50 1.90
C GLY A 153 5.43 -3.98 0.44
N ILE A 154 6.05 -3.20 -0.45
CA ILE A 154 6.30 -3.61 -1.84
C ILE A 154 7.25 -4.82 -1.86
N ALA A 155 8.36 -4.77 -1.11
CA ALA A 155 9.35 -5.82 -1.04
C ALA A 155 8.76 -7.16 -0.56
N GLU A 156 7.84 -7.13 0.40
CA GLU A 156 7.16 -8.35 0.90
C GLU A 156 6.34 -9.07 -0.19
N VAL A 157 5.93 -8.37 -1.23
CA VAL A 157 5.14 -8.95 -2.34
C VAL A 157 5.99 -9.26 -3.56
N THR A 158 6.93 -8.36 -3.91
CA THR A 158 7.71 -8.45 -5.15
C THR A 158 9.04 -9.17 -4.99
N GLY A 159 9.55 -9.28 -3.76
CA GLY A 159 10.90 -9.80 -3.47
C GLY A 159 12.03 -8.82 -3.80
N LEU A 160 11.74 -7.59 -4.24
CA LEU A 160 12.74 -6.55 -4.45
C LEU A 160 13.43 -6.17 -3.13
N ARG A 161 14.73 -5.79 -3.24
CA ARG A 161 15.54 -5.36 -2.08
C ARG A 161 15.36 -3.89 -1.77
#